data_ecfc74febd81fa184423fcefc01f00d9
#
_entry.id   ecfc74febd81fa184423fcefc01f00d9
#
_cell.length_a   1.000
_cell.length_b   1.000
_cell.length_c   1.000
_cell.angle_alpha   90.00
_cell.angle_beta   90.00
_cell.angle_gamma   90.00
#
_symmetry.space_group_name_H-M   'P 1'
#
loop_
_entity.id
_entity.type
_entity.pdbx_description
1 polymer ?
#
loop_
_entity_poly.entity_id
_entity_poly.type
_entity_poly.pdbx_seq_one_letter_code
_entity_poly.pdbx_strand_id
1 'polypeptide(L)'
;MLRGVIALCREAGARRILVADNPINDPEGCLYRTGIRQAAEEEGAQVVLPRPDSFRPVQVGGEALGTWPVFYAPLAHATRVIGVAPCKDHNLCGASLTMKNWYGLLGGQRAQFHQRIHAVIADFALMLQPTLVVLDATQMLVRNGPTGGSPADVVPGDTLVAGTDMVAVDALGAQLLGRDIGALGYLQQAAARGFGTLAWQDLPHRQVQVG
;
A
#
# COMPACT_ATOMS: atom_id res chain seq x y z
N MET A 1 -13.37 5.68 -0.53
CA MET A 1 -12.14 5.94 -1.31
C MET A 1 -12.00 4.99 -2.50
N LEU A 2 -11.95 3.65 -2.37
CA LEU A 2 -11.73 2.71 -3.50
C LEU A 2 -12.66 2.93 -4.71
N ARG A 3 -13.96 3.13 -4.50
CA ARG A 3 -14.92 3.47 -5.58
C ARG A 3 -14.47 4.68 -6.40
N GLY A 4 -14.07 5.77 -5.74
CA GLY A 4 -13.61 6.97 -6.44
C GLY A 4 -12.36 6.71 -7.29
N VAL A 5 -11.40 5.91 -6.79
CA VAL A 5 -10.22 5.53 -7.57
C VAL A 5 -10.61 4.71 -8.80
N ILE A 6 -11.54 3.76 -8.67
CA ILE A 6 -12.02 2.95 -9.79
C ILE A 6 -12.74 3.83 -10.83
N ALA A 7 -13.63 4.73 -10.38
CA ALA A 7 -14.34 5.65 -11.26
C ALA A 7 -13.37 6.54 -12.06
N LEU A 8 -12.39 7.15 -11.37
CA LEU A 8 -11.36 7.96 -12.03
C LEU A 8 -10.52 7.16 -13.03
N CYS A 9 -10.21 5.89 -12.72
CA CYS A 9 -9.53 5.02 -13.68
C CYS A 9 -10.35 4.78 -14.95
N ARG A 10 -11.67 4.63 -14.82
CA ARG A 10 -12.57 4.50 -15.98
C ARG A 10 -12.64 5.77 -16.81
N GLU A 11 -12.78 6.92 -16.16
CA GLU A 11 -12.74 8.23 -16.80
C GLU A 11 -11.43 8.45 -17.58
N ALA A 12 -10.31 7.95 -17.01
CA ALA A 12 -9.01 7.94 -17.66
C ALA A 12 -8.86 6.89 -18.78
N GLY A 13 -9.91 6.14 -19.11
CA GLY A 13 -9.94 5.20 -20.23
C GLY A 13 -9.52 3.76 -19.90
N ALA A 14 -9.45 3.36 -18.63
CA ALA A 14 -9.18 1.98 -18.24
C ALA A 14 -10.34 1.06 -18.69
N ARG A 15 -10.02 0.09 -19.56
CA ARG A 15 -11.02 -0.87 -20.07
C ARG A 15 -11.29 -2.01 -19.11
N ARG A 16 -10.27 -2.41 -18.34
CA ARG A 16 -10.33 -3.49 -17.38
C ARG A 16 -9.63 -3.05 -16.10
N ILE A 17 -10.32 -3.19 -14.98
CA ILE A 17 -9.80 -2.84 -13.66
C ILE A 17 -9.85 -4.08 -12.78
N LEU A 18 -8.71 -4.42 -12.18
CA LEU A 18 -8.56 -5.51 -11.24
C LEU A 18 -8.29 -4.94 -9.86
N VAL A 19 -8.98 -5.48 -8.85
CA VAL A 19 -8.72 -5.21 -7.44
C VAL A 19 -8.18 -6.48 -6.82
N ALA A 20 -7.02 -6.40 -6.18
CA ALA A 20 -6.34 -7.55 -5.62
C ALA A 20 -5.63 -7.21 -4.31
N ASP A 21 -5.67 -8.13 -3.37
CA ASP A 21 -4.87 -8.12 -2.14
C ASP A 21 -4.71 -9.58 -1.64
N ASN A 22 -3.66 -9.81 -0.87
CA ASN A 22 -3.44 -11.08 -0.17
C ASN A 22 -3.36 -10.81 1.34
N PRO A 23 -4.51 -10.70 2.03
CA PRO A 23 -4.56 -10.45 3.47
C PRO A 23 -4.00 -11.62 4.29
N ILE A 24 -3.82 -11.42 5.60
CA ILE A 24 -3.31 -12.45 6.52
C ILE A 24 -4.37 -13.55 6.76
N ASN A 25 -5.63 -13.13 6.87
CA ASN A 25 -6.76 -14.03 7.11
C ASN A 25 -7.40 -14.44 5.78
N ASP A 26 -8.45 -15.25 5.83
CA ASP A 26 -9.19 -15.67 4.65
C ASP A 26 -9.50 -14.50 3.71
N PRO A 27 -8.98 -14.52 2.47
CA PRO A 27 -9.10 -13.38 1.56
C PRO A 27 -10.54 -13.03 1.21
N GLU A 28 -11.37 -14.04 1.01
CA GLU A 28 -12.77 -13.82 0.64
C GLU A 28 -13.55 -13.12 1.75
N GLY A 29 -13.42 -13.64 2.98
CA GLY A 29 -14.03 -13.04 4.16
C GLY A 29 -13.48 -11.65 4.47
N CYS A 30 -12.19 -11.41 4.25
CA CYS A 30 -11.60 -10.08 4.44
C CYS A 30 -12.18 -9.05 3.47
N LEU A 31 -12.20 -9.37 2.18
CA LEU A 31 -12.70 -8.47 1.13
C LEU A 31 -14.20 -8.20 1.26
N TYR A 32 -14.95 -9.19 1.74
CA TYR A 32 -16.39 -9.03 2.02
C TYR A 32 -16.60 -8.10 3.23
N ARG A 33 -15.99 -8.39 4.38
CA ARG A 33 -16.20 -7.62 5.63
C ARG A 33 -15.72 -6.19 5.56
N THR A 34 -14.69 -5.91 4.77
CA THR A 34 -14.18 -4.54 4.55
C THR A 34 -14.99 -3.75 3.51
N GLY A 35 -15.95 -4.38 2.83
CA GLY A 35 -16.71 -3.79 1.75
C GLY A 35 -15.91 -3.58 0.45
N ILE A 36 -14.65 -4.03 0.39
CA ILE A 36 -13.78 -3.89 -0.80
C ILE A 36 -14.38 -4.64 -1.99
N ARG A 37 -14.87 -5.88 -1.79
CA ARG A 37 -15.52 -6.65 -2.85
C ARG A 37 -16.73 -5.90 -3.41
N GLN A 38 -17.63 -5.48 -2.54
CA GLN A 38 -18.83 -4.75 -2.94
C GLN A 38 -18.47 -3.46 -3.69
N ALA A 39 -17.55 -2.66 -3.14
CA ALA A 39 -17.12 -1.41 -3.77
C ALA A 39 -16.51 -1.63 -5.16
N ALA A 40 -15.74 -2.72 -5.35
CA ALA A 40 -15.14 -3.06 -6.63
C ALA A 40 -16.19 -3.50 -7.66
N GLU A 41 -17.08 -4.41 -7.27
CA GLU A 41 -18.09 -5.00 -8.16
C GLU A 41 -19.14 -3.97 -8.58
N GLU A 42 -19.60 -3.09 -7.68
CA GLU A 42 -20.54 -2.00 -8.00
C GLU A 42 -19.96 -1.01 -9.00
N GLU A 43 -18.65 -0.77 -8.95
CA GLU A 43 -17.93 0.03 -9.95
C GLU A 43 -17.50 -0.82 -11.16
N GLY A 44 -17.90 -2.10 -11.26
CA GLY A 44 -17.61 -3.01 -12.36
C GLY A 44 -16.13 -3.38 -12.48
N ALA A 45 -15.35 -3.28 -11.43
CA ALA A 45 -14.03 -3.86 -11.36
C ALA A 45 -14.09 -5.34 -10.98
N GLN A 46 -13.11 -6.11 -11.41
CA GLN A 46 -13.00 -7.53 -11.10
C GLN A 46 -12.12 -7.74 -9.87
N VAL A 47 -12.61 -8.45 -8.87
CA VAL A 47 -11.80 -8.87 -7.72
C VAL A 47 -11.02 -10.15 -8.07
N VAL A 48 -9.71 -10.14 -7.84
CA VAL A 48 -8.82 -11.29 -8.03
C VAL A 48 -8.40 -11.82 -6.68
N LEU A 49 -8.83 -13.04 -6.37
CA LEU A 49 -8.45 -13.71 -5.13
C LEU A 49 -7.09 -14.42 -5.27
N PRO A 50 -6.27 -14.42 -4.22
CA PRO A 50 -5.04 -15.19 -4.20
C PRO A 50 -5.35 -16.69 -4.13
N ARG A 51 -4.86 -17.42 -5.13
CA ARG A 51 -4.91 -18.90 -5.23
C ARG A 51 -3.49 -19.42 -5.39
N PRO A 52 -3.20 -20.68 -5.11
CA PRO A 52 -1.84 -21.22 -5.24
C PRO A 52 -1.21 -20.95 -6.61
N ASP A 53 -1.98 -21.10 -7.69
CA ASP A 53 -1.57 -20.86 -9.08
C ASP A 53 -1.44 -19.37 -9.46
N SER A 54 -1.90 -18.47 -8.59
CA SER A 54 -1.81 -17.02 -8.80
C SER A 54 -0.44 -16.45 -8.45
N PHE A 55 0.40 -17.24 -7.80
CA PHE A 55 1.74 -16.83 -7.37
C PHE A 55 2.82 -17.33 -8.32
N ARG A 56 3.82 -16.51 -8.56
CA ARG A 56 5.02 -16.88 -9.32
C ARG A 56 6.28 -16.41 -8.61
N PRO A 57 7.40 -17.16 -8.72
CA PRO A 57 8.68 -16.69 -8.23
C PRO A 57 9.11 -15.46 -9.04
N VAL A 58 9.41 -14.38 -8.34
CA VAL A 58 9.94 -13.13 -8.91
C VAL A 58 11.28 -12.86 -8.25
N GLN A 59 12.30 -12.61 -9.05
CA GLN A 59 13.60 -12.17 -8.56
C GLN A 59 13.55 -10.67 -8.33
N VAL A 60 13.47 -10.25 -7.08
CA VAL A 60 13.42 -8.83 -6.70
C VAL A 60 14.82 -8.24 -6.71
N GLY A 61 15.83 -9.00 -6.29
CA GLY A 61 17.22 -8.55 -6.26
C GLY A 61 17.54 -7.55 -5.16
N GLY A 62 16.70 -7.54 -4.10
CA GLY A 62 16.90 -6.70 -2.93
C GLY A 62 17.86 -7.31 -1.89
N GLU A 63 18.22 -6.53 -0.89
CA GLU A 63 19.09 -6.97 0.21
C GLU A 63 18.42 -7.99 1.14
N ALA A 64 17.12 -7.87 1.31
CA ALA A 64 16.32 -8.71 2.19
C ALA A 64 15.34 -9.61 1.43
N LEU A 65 14.93 -9.20 0.24
CA LEU A 65 13.99 -9.89 -0.61
C LEU A 65 14.67 -10.32 -1.93
N GLY A 66 15.10 -11.56 -1.97
CA GLY A 66 15.70 -12.17 -3.16
C GLY A 66 14.63 -12.67 -4.14
N THR A 67 14.61 -13.98 -4.46
CA THR A 67 13.55 -14.59 -5.23
C THR A 67 12.43 -15.04 -4.32
N TRP A 68 11.20 -14.57 -4.58
CA TRP A 68 10.07 -14.85 -3.71
C TRP A 68 8.77 -15.06 -4.51
N PRO A 69 7.84 -15.93 -4.03
CA PRO A 69 6.52 -16.06 -4.64
C PRO A 69 5.73 -14.74 -4.49
N VAL A 70 5.41 -14.12 -5.61
CA VAL A 70 4.63 -12.88 -5.68
C VAL A 70 3.26 -13.18 -6.29
N PHE A 71 2.20 -12.55 -5.78
CA PHE A 71 0.85 -12.58 -6.32
C PHE A 71 0.85 -11.91 -7.70
N TYR A 72 1.25 -12.70 -8.69
CA TYR A 72 1.54 -12.22 -10.05
C TYR A 72 0.29 -12.11 -10.92
N ALA A 73 -0.72 -12.94 -10.69
CA ALA A 73 -1.91 -13.00 -11.55
C ALA A 73 -2.56 -11.63 -11.84
N PRO A 74 -2.76 -10.72 -10.86
CA PRO A 74 -3.31 -9.40 -11.14
C PRO A 74 -2.35 -8.47 -11.89
N LEU A 75 -1.04 -8.76 -11.85
CA LEU A 75 0.00 -7.94 -12.46
C LEU A 75 0.33 -8.37 -13.90
N ALA A 76 0.04 -9.62 -14.28
CA ALA A 76 0.51 -10.25 -15.51
C ALA A 76 0.25 -9.45 -16.81
N HIS A 77 -0.86 -8.71 -16.84
CA HIS A 77 -1.27 -7.92 -18.00
C HIS A 77 -1.63 -6.48 -17.62
N ALA A 78 -1.25 -6.05 -16.41
CA ALA A 78 -1.51 -4.70 -15.95
C ALA A 78 -0.58 -3.72 -16.67
N THR A 79 -1.15 -2.73 -17.33
CA THR A 79 -0.39 -1.62 -17.93
C THR A 79 -0.17 -0.49 -16.95
N ARG A 80 -0.97 -0.42 -15.91
CA ARG A 80 -0.87 0.54 -14.82
C ARG A 80 -1.16 -0.16 -13.50
N VAL A 81 -0.41 0.17 -12.46
CA VAL A 81 -0.62 -0.33 -11.11
C VAL A 81 -0.81 0.86 -10.19
N ILE A 82 -1.88 0.82 -9.41
CA ILE A 82 -2.20 1.85 -8.41
C ILE A 82 -2.22 1.19 -7.04
N GLY A 83 -1.38 1.69 -6.13
CA GLY A 83 -1.41 1.30 -4.74
C GLY A 83 -2.44 2.11 -3.96
N VAL A 84 -3.29 1.43 -3.21
CA VAL A 84 -4.30 2.08 -2.36
C VAL A 84 -4.12 1.56 -0.95
N ALA A 85 -3.78 2.41 -0.01
CA ALA A 85 -3.42 2.00 1.35
C ALA A 85 -4.08 2.89 2.42
N PRO A 86 -4.52 2.32 3.56
CA PRO A 86 -4.91 3.11 4.72
C PRO A 86 -3.67 3.63 5.46
N CYS A 87 -3.81 4.82 6.04
CA CYS A 87 -2.81 5.40 6.93
C CYS A 87 -2.98 4.83 8.34
N LYS A 88 -2.04 4.00 8.81
CA LYS A 88 -2.19 3.34 10.11
C LYS A 88 -0.86 3.07 10.82
N ASP A 89 -0.93 3.04 12.15
CA ASP A 89 0.11 2.57 13.04
C ASP A 89 0.52 1.11 12.73
N HIS A 90 1.77 0.79 13.04
CA HIS A 90 2.28 -0.58 12.93
C HIS A 90 3.37 -0.81 13.97
N ASN A 91 3.14 -1.77 14.87
CA ASN A 91 4.00 -2.06 16.02
C ASN A 91 5.44 -2.44 15.68
N LEU A 92 5.72 -3.01 14.49
CA LEU A 92 7.08 -3.45 14.10
C LEU A 92 7.83 -2.43 13.25
N CYS A 93 7.15 -1.64 12.44
CA CYS A 93 7.81 -0.70 11.52
C CYS A 93 7.35 0.75 11.70
N GLY A 94 6.61 1.05 12.75
CA GLY A 94 6.16 2.38 13.13
C GLY A 94 4.95 2.90 12.36
N ALA A 95 4.85 2.58 11.08
CA ALA A 95 3.71 2.94 10.25
C ALA A 95 3.49 1.93 9.11
N SER A 96 2.23 1.69 8.75
CA SER A 96 1.83 0.94 7.58
C SER A 96 1.13 1.89 6.61
N LEU A 97 1.83 2.24 5.56
CA LEU A 97 1.46 3.21 4.54
C LEU A 97 1.55 2.56 3.15
N THR A 98 1.76 3.35 2.09
CA THR A 98 1.72 2.84 0.72
C THR A 98 2.82 1.83 0.41
N MET A 99 4.06 2.06 0.87
CA MET A 99 5.16 1.12 0.65
C MET A 99 4.92 -0.22 1.37
N LYS A 100 4.50 -0.16 2.65
CA LYS A 100 4.20 -1.39 3.42
C LYS A 100 3.03 -2.18 2.82
N ASN A 101 2.11 -1.52 2.15
CA ASN A 101 0.93 -2.16 1.56
C ASN A 101 1.29 -3.23 0.52
N TRP A 102 2.42 -3.09 -0.17
CA TRP A 102 2.90 -4.10 -1.13
C TRP A 102 3.25 -5.45 -0.52
N TYR A 103 3.31 -5.53 0.81
CA TYR A 103 3.38 -6.80 1.53
C TYR A 103 2.23 -7.74 1.16
N GLY A 104 1.08 -7.19 0.76
CA GLY A 104 -0.07 -7.90 0.22
C GLY A 104 0.20 -8.64 -1.09
N LEU A 105 1.32 -8.38 -1.77
CA LEU A 105 1.74 -9.15 -2.94
C LEU A 105 2.60 -10.37 -2.61
N LEU A 106 3.12 -10.50 -1.38
CA LEU A 106 3.97 -11.63 -1.02
C LEU A 106 3.12 -12.87 -0.71
N GLY A 107 3.50 -13.98 -1.30
CA GLY A 107 2.99 -15.31 -0.97
C GLY A 107 3.86 -16.03 0.06
N GLY A 108 3.66 -17.34 0.21
CA GLY A 108 4.46 -18.19 1.07
C GLY A 108 4.46 -17.78 2.54
N GLN A 109 5.52 -18.15 3.26
CA GLN A 109 5.69 -17.84 4.69
C GLN A 109 6.25 -16.43 4.92
N ARG A 110 5.59 -15.42 4.36
CA ARG A 110 6.04 -14.02 4.40
C ARG A 110 6.23 -13.46 5.82
N ALA A 111 5.64 -14.09 6.85
CA ALA A 111 5.80 -13.68 8.24
C ALA A 111 7.28 -13.70 8.71
N GLN A 112 8.14 -14.53 8.10
CA GLN A 112 9.57 -14.55 8.42
C GLN A 112 10.29 -13.22 8.17
N PHE A 113 9.76 -12.40 7.27
CA PHE A 113 10.32 -11.08 6.96
C PHE A 113 10.10 -10.03 8.03
N HIS A 114 9.31 -10.31 9.06
CA HIS A 114 9.12 -9.39 10.18
C HIS A 114 10.42 -9.09 10.94
N GLN A 115 11.39 -10.00 10.93
CA GLN A 115 12.70 -9.78 11.54
C GLN A 115 13.55 -8.74 10.78
N ARG A 116 13.30 -8.53 9.50
CA ARG A 116 13.99 -7.58 8.62
C ARG A 116 12.99 -6.66 7.92
N ILE A 117 11.91 -6.30 8.60
CA ILE A 117 10.74 -5.66 7.99
C ILE A 117 11.08 -4.36 7.24
N HIS A 118 11.97 -3.53 7.78
CA HIS A 118 12.37 -2.28 7.15
C HIS A 118 13.09 -2.51 5.81
N ALA A 119 14.04 -3.43 5.77
CA ALA A 119 14.76 -3.75 4.54
C ALA A 119 13.85 -4.36 3.49
N VAL A 120 12.93 -5.24 3.89
CA VAL A 120 11.96 -5.84 2.97
C VAL A 120 10.99 -4.80 2.39
N ILE A 121 10.51 -3.86 3.22
CA ILE A 121 9.63 -2.79 2.71
C ILE A 121 10.39 -1.89 1.73
N ALA A 122 11.66 -1.55 2.00
CA ALA A 122 12.48 -0.79 1.07
C ALA A 122 12.72 -1.55 -0.25
N ASP A 123 12.88 -2.88 -0.20
CA ASP A 123 13.05 -3.73 -1.38
C ASP A 123 11.79 -3.78 -2.27
N PHE A 124 10.60 -3.46 -1.74
CA PHE A 124 9.40 -3.40 -2.57
C PHE A 124 9.49 -2.35 -3.70
N ALA A 125 10.30 -1.31 -3.53
CA ALA A 125 10.55 -0.35 -4.59
C ALA A 125 11.31 -0.96 -5.79
N LEU A 126 12.05 -2.06 -5.58
CA LEU A 126 12.65 -2.86 -6.66
C LEU A 126 11.63 -3.81 -7.28
N MET A 127 10.75 -4.36 -6.45
CA MET A 127 9.74 -5.35 -6.89
C MET A 127 8.69 -4.71 -7.80
N LEU A 128 8.26 -3.50 -7.46
CA LEU A 128 7.17 -2.81 -8.14
C LEU A 128 7.32 -1.30 -8.07
N GLN A 129 7.24 -0.66 -9.23
CA GLN A 129 7.11 0.80 -9.34
C GLN A 129 5.68 1.12 -9.79
N PRO A 130 4.79 1.53 -8.88
CA PRO A 130 3.42 1.84 -9.22
C PRO A 130 3.34 3.12 -10.06
N THR A 131 2.31 3.19 -10.89
CA THR A 131 1.99 4.42 -11.63
C THR A 131 1.52 5.52 -10.69
N LEU A 132 0.83 5.15 -9.62
CA LEU A 132 0.29 6.04 -8.61
C LEU A 132 0.15 5.29 -7.30
N VAL A 133 0.32 5.97 -6.19
CA VAL A 133 -0.14 5.51 -4.88
C VAL A 133 -1.12 6.50 -4.29
N VAL A 134 -2.12 5.97 -3.58
CA VAL A 134 -3.13 6.74 -2.85
C VAL A 134 -3.12 6.27 -1.40
N LEU A 135 -2.84 7.19 -0.49
CA LEU A 135 -2.90 6.98 0.93
C LEU A 135 -4.22 7.55 1.48
N ASP A 136 -5.01 6.68 2.08
CA ASP A 136 -6.25 7.05 2.76
C ASP A 136 -5.96 7.40 4.22
N ALA A 137 -5.93 8.67 4.52
CA ALA A 137 -5.84 9.22 5.85
C ALA A 137 -7.15 9.94 6.26
N THR A 138 -8.28 9.58 5.67
CA THR A 138 -9.60 10.10 6.11
C THR A 138 -9.93 9.63 7.52
N GLN A 139 -9.54 8.39 7.84
CA GLN A 139 -9.60 7.79 9.17
C GLN A 139 -8.25 7.09 9.41
N MET A 140 -7.58 7.44 10.49
CA MET A 140 -6.26 6.91 10.80
C MET A 140 -6.28 6.08 12.08
N LEU A 141 -5.76 4.86 12.02
CA LEU A 141 -5.46 4.06 13.22
C LEU A 141 -4.13 4.55 13.79
N VAL A 142 -4.15 5.32 14.88
CA VAL A 142 -2.95 6.01 15.39
C VAL A 142 -2.16 5.24 16.43
N ARG A 143 -2.70 4.11 16.94
CA ARG A 143 -2.02 3.22 17.90
C ARG A 143 -2.61 1.81 17.85
N ASN A 144 -1.90 0.86 18.46
CA ASN A 144 -2.27 -0.56 18.57
C ASN A 144 -2.46 -1.26 17.21
N GLY A 145 -1.86 -0.71 16.14
CA GLY A 145 -1.86 -1.33 14.82
C GLY A 145 -0.82 -2.43 14.64
N PRO A 146 -0.92 -3.20 13.57
CA PRO A 146 -1.85 -3.07 12.47
C PRO A 146 -3.21 -3.77 12.67
N THR A 147 -3.34 -4.66 13.68
CA THR A 147 -4.49 -5.56 13.86
C THR A 147 -5.06 -5.58 15.28
N GLY A 148 -4.51 -4.84 16.21
CA GLY A 148 -4.92 -4.83 17.62
C GLY A 148 -5.75 -3.63 18.03
N GLY A 149 -5.99 -2.67 17.14
CA GLY A 149 -6.68 -1.42 17.48
C GLY A 149 -8.18 -1.58 17.73
N SER A 150 -8.71 -0.66 18.49
CA SER A 150 -10.14 -0.48 18.76
C SER A 150 -10.66 0.80 18.06
N PRO A 151 -11.98 1.00 17.99
CA PRO A 151 -12.53 2.25 17.47
C PRO A 151 -12.00 3.51 18.18
N ALA A 152 -11.61 3.41 19.47
CA ALA A 152 -11.01 4.52 20.23
C ALA A 152 -9.56 4.87 19.78
N ASP A 153 -8.95 4.01 18.99
CA ASP A 153 -7.61 4.22 18.43
C ASP A 153 -7.65 4.84 17.02
N VAL A 154 -8.85 5.03 16.49
CA VAL A 154 -9.09 5.64 15.18
C VAL A 154 -9.43 7.11 15.35
N VAL A 155 -8.74 7.96 14.61
CA VAL A 155 -8.99 9.41 14.60
C VAL A 155 -9.31 9.88 13.17
N PRO A 156 -10.17 10.90 13.00
CA PRO A 156 -10.37 11.54 11.71
C PRO A 156 -9.08 12.27 11.29
N GLY A 157 -8.71 12.13 10.02
CA GLY A 157 -7.60 12.86 9.42
C GLY A 157 -8.05 13.64 8.19
N ASP A 158 -9.26 13.34 7.68
CA ASP A 158 -9.96 14.06 6.60
C ASP A 158 -9.07 14.38 5.39
N THR A 159 -8.07 13.51 5.13
CA THR A 159 -7.02 13.76 4.15
C THR A 159 -6.86 12.54 3.23
N LEU A 160 -6.70 12.81 1.94
CA LEU A 160 -6.22 11.87 0.95
C LEU A 160 -4.90 12.39 0.38
N VAL A 161 -3.92 11.52 0.26
CA VAL A 161 -2.62 11.85 -0.36
C VAL A 161 -2.44 10.95 -1.57
N ALA A 162 -2.11 11.54 -2.72
CA ALA A 162 -1.80 10.78 -3.93
C ALA A 162 -0.49 11.27 -4.53
N GLY A 163 0.32 10.36 -5.06
CA GLY A 163 1.59 10.72 -5.66
C GLY A 163 2.23 9.58 -6.44
N THR A 164 3.23 9.91 -7.24
CA THR A 164 4.03 8.95 -8.02
C THR A 164 5.29 8.52 -7.29
N ASP A 165 5.70 9.25 -6.25
CA ASP A 165 6.80 8.91 -5.35
C ASP A 165 6.25 8.33 -4.06
N MET A 166 6.39 7.00 -3.88
CA MET A 166 5.89 6.29 -2.69
C MET A 166 6.56 6.76 -1.40
N VAL A 167 7.85 7.10 -1.48
CA VAL A 167 8.62 7.54 -0.30
C VAL A 167 8.11 8.90 0.16
N ALA A 168 7.86 9.82 -0.77
CA ALA A 168 7.32 11.14 -0.47
C ALA A 168 5.89 11.06 0.11
N VAL A 169 5.03 10.23 -0.48
CA VAL A 169 3.67 10.00 0.03
C VAL A 169 3.71 9.42 1.45
N ASP A 170 4.58 8.44 1.69
CA ASP A 170 4.73 7.83 3.01
C ASP A 170 5.39 8.76 4.02
N ALA A 171 6.30 9.66 3.60
CA ALA A 171 6.86 10.68 4.47
C ALA A 171 5.79 11.67 4.96
N LEU A 172 4.90 12.12 4.08
CA LEU A 172 3.74 12.93 4.48
C LEU A 172 2.78 12.11 5.36
N GLY A 173 2.50 10.86 5.01
CA GLY A 173 1.66 9.95 5.81
C GLY A 173 2.20 9.74 7.23
N ALA A 174 3.51 9.64 7.39
CA ALA A 174 4.16 9.57 8.70
C ALA A 174 3.91 10.83 9.54
N GLN A 175 4.00 12.00 8.92
CA GLN A 175 3.68 13.28 9.59
C GLN A 175 2.21 13.34 10.01
N LEU A 176 1.29 12.92 9.16
CA LEU A 176 -0.14 12.87 9.50
C LEU A 176 -0.42 11.94 10.70
N LEU A 177 0.33 10.82 10.81
CA LEU A 177 0.27 9.94 11.98
C LEU A 177 1.02 10.46 13.21
N GLY A 178 1.66 11.63 13.14
CA GLY A 178 2.50 12.16 14.22
C GLY A 178 3.76 11.30 14.45
N ARG A 179 4.29 10.63 13.42
CA ARG A 179 5.51 9.82 13.50
C ARG A 179 6.72 10.62 13.05
N ASP A 180 7.84 10.40 13.75
CA ASP A 180 9.13 10.89 13.27
C ASP A 180 9.55 10.09 12.03
N ILE A 181 9.72 10.79 10.90
CA ILE A 181 10.17 10.19 9.65
C ILE A 181 11.55 9.53 9.84
N GLY A 182 12.42 10.11 10.68
CA GLY A 182 13.74 9.58 10.99
C GLY A 182 13.70 8.21 11.69
N ALA A 183 12.64 7.92 12.43
CA ALA A 183 12.43 6.64 13.10
C ALA A 183 11.87 5.54 12.18
N LEU A 184 11.38 5.89 11.00
CA LEU A 184 10.84 4.93 10.04
C LEU A 184 11.96 4.36 9.15
N GLY A 185 12.65 3.35 9.62
CA GLY A 185 13.84 2.79 8.98
C GLY A 185 13.64 2.38 7.51
N TYR A 186 12.45 1.94 7.11
CA TYR A 186 12.19 1.60 5.71
C TYR A 186 12.18 2.84 4.79
N LEU A 187 11.71 3.99 5.28
CA LEU A 187 11.74 5.24 4.53
C LEU A 187 13.18 5.74 4.36
N GLN A 188 13.98 5.68 5.44
CA GLN A 188 15.39 6.06 5.40
C GLN A 188 16.16 5.19 4.40
N GLN A 189 15.96 3.88 4.43
CA GLN A 189 16.63 2.94 3.52
C GLN A 189 16.19 3.16 2.06
N ALA A 190 14.90 3.39 1.82
CA ALA A 190 14.39 3.64 0.48
C ALA A 190 14.96 4.95 -0.11
N ALA A 191 14.97 6.02 0.66
CA ALA A 191 15.52 7.31 0.25
C ALA A 191 17.02 7.24 0.02
N ALA A 192 17.78 6.60 0.91
CA ALA A 192 19.23 6.42 0.76
C ALA A 192 19.60 5.62 -0.50
N ARG A 193 18.70 4.75 -0.98
CA ARG A 193 18.85 3.95 -2.21
C ARG A 193 18.31 4.65 -3.45
N GLY A 194 17.84 5.89 -3.34
CA GLY A 194 17.36 6.69 -4.47
C GLY A 194 15.96 6.29 -4.99
N PHE A 195 15.14 5.61 -4.19
CA PHE A 195 13.80 5.18 -4.59
C PHE A 195 12.73 6.27 -4.43
N GLY A 196 13.10 7.43 -3.90
CA GLY A 196 12.24 8.58 -3.70
C GLY A 196 12.83 9.55 -2.69
N THR A 197 12.09 10.59 -2.33
CA THR A 197 12.56 11.63 -1.41
C THR A 197 11.73 11.69 -0.13
N LEU A 198 12.42 11.97 1.00
CA LEU A 198 11.75 12.27 2.27
C LEU A 198 11.26 13.72 2.33
N ALA A 199 11.88 14.60 1.55
CA ALA A 199 11.53 16.02 1.45
C ALA A 199 10.38 16.22 0.44
N TRP A 200 9.21 15.70 0.77
CA TRP A 200 8.04 15.78 -0.12
C TRP A 200 7.64 17.23 -0.44
N GLN A 201 7.95 18.17 0.46
CA GLN A 201 7.67 19.59 0.30
C GLN A 201 8.40 20.20 -0.92
N ASP A 202 9.56 19.63 -1.28
CA ASP A 202 10.38 20.11 -2.41
C ASP A 202 9.84 19.60 -3.77
N LEU A 203 8.92 18.65 -3.75
CA LEU A 203 8.27 18.16 -4.97
C LEU A 203 7.13 19.12 -5.39
N PRO A 204 6.88 19.26 -6.71
CA PRO A 204 5.69 19.93 -7.18
C PRO A 204 4.43 19.24 -6.60
N HIS A 205 3.69 19.96 -5.78
CA HIS A 205 2.48 19.43 -5.16
C HIS A 205 1.34 20.46 -5.15
N ARG A 206 0.13 19.99 -5.00
CA ARG A 206 -1.07 20.81 -4.87
C ARG A 206 -1.91 20.30 -3.71
N GLN A 207 -2.30 21.20 -2.84
CA GLN A 207 -3.30 20.95 -1.81
C GLN A 207 -4.63 21.51 -2.25
N VAL A 208 -5.68 20.72 -2.13
CA VAL A 208 -7.05 21.11 -2.47
C VAL A 208 -7.94 20.83 -1.26
N GLN A 209 -8.66 21.83 -0.82
CA GLN A 209 -9.70 21.67 0.19
C GLN A 209 -11.03 21.42 -0.53
N VAL A 210 -11.69 20.33 -0.16
CA VAL A 210 -13.04 20.00 -0.65
C VAL A 210 -14.03 20.36 0.44
N GLY A 211 -15.08 21.09 0.07
CA GLY A 211 -16.14 21.51 0.98
C GLY A 211 -17.18 20.42 1.20
#